data_5746c7bc15b368b6847d4e31194e170e
#
_entry.id   5746c7bc15b368b6847d4e31194e170e
#
_cell.length_a   1.000
_cell.length_b   1.000
_cell.length_c   1.000
_cell.angle_alpha   90.00
_cell.angle_beta   90.00
_cell.angle_gamma   90.00
#
_symmetry.space_group_name_H-M   'P 1'
#
loop_
_entity.id
_entity.type
_entity.pdbx_description
1 polymer ?
#
loop_
_entity_poly.entity_id
_entity_poly.type
_entity_poly.pdbx_seq_one_letter_code
_entity_poly.pdbx_strand_id
1 'polypeptide(L)'
;MLNENGCSRGDRVMISYPFGLEFLAGMFGCMRAGIVPCSIYPPNPSKLSSDIPKFERFALDAGAKFALSTKSFMWLMRGAKIFYSMSVRWLATDNLLPVADFEGVEINPEDIGFIQYTSGSTGVPKGVMISHRSLLMNAKTIAHMVGANMNSVAAM
;
A
#
# COMPACT_ATOMS: atom_id res chain seq x y z
N MET A 1 0.40 12.88 8.75
CA MET A 1 1.68 12.46 8.12
C MET A 1 1.65 12.57 6.60
N LEU A 2 0.87 11.78 5.83
CA LEU A 2 0.88 11.87 4.36
C LEU A 2 0.48 13.26 3.86
N ASN A 3 -0.60 13.82 4.34
CA ASN A 3 -1.06 15.18 3.99
C ASN A 3 -0.02 16.26 4.33
N GLU A 4 0.66 16.16 5.48
CA GLU A 4 1.75 17.04 5.89
C GLU A 4 2.97 16.95 4.97
N ASN A 5 3.16 15.81 4.30
CA ASN A 5 4.18 15.60 3.28
C ASN A 5 3.72 15.97 1.86
N GLY A 6 2.51 16.53 1.71
CA GLY A 6 2.01 17.00 0.42
C GLY A 6 1.27 15.95 -0.39
N CYS A 7 0.84 14.83 0.22
CA CYS A 7 -0.10 13.92 -0.43
C CYS A 7 -1.52 14.51 -0.41
N SER A 8 -2.18 14.44 -1.52
CA SER A 8 -3.56 14.87 -1.72
C SER A 8 -4.47 13.69 -2.05
N ARG A 9 -5.80 13.89 -1.92
CA ARG A 9 -6.79 12.90 -2.33
C ARG A 9 -6.54 12.45 -3.78
N GLY A 10 -6.58 11.14 -4.01
CA GLY A 10 -6.32 10.50 -5.30
C GLY A 10 -4.84 10.27 -5.63
N ASP A 11 -3.92 10.79 -4.81
CA ASP A 11 -2.50 10.45 -4.97
C ASP A 11 -2.25 8.97 -4.70
N ARG A 12 -1.32 8.37 -5.43
CA ARG A 12 -0.91 6.98 -5.26
C ARG A 12 0.31 6.90 -4.37
N VAL A 13 0.29 5.93 -3.47
CA VAL A 13 1.38 5.67 -2.52
C VAL A 13 1.71 4.19 -2.55
N MET A 14 2.97 3.84 -2.72
CA MET A 14 3.41 2.44 -2.64
C MET A 14 3.29 1.96 -1.20
N ILE A 15 2.64 0.83 -0.95
CA ILE A 15 2.63 0.17 0.35
C ILE A 15 3.49 -1.09 0.26
N SER A 16 4.63 -1.07 0.95
CA SER A 16 5.70 -2.05 0.80
C SER A 16 6.20 -2.48 2.18
N TYR A 17 5.41 -3.31 2.84
CA TYR A 17 5.71 -3.76 4.19
C TYR A 17 6.18 -5.22 4.20
N PRO A 18 7.06 -5.60 5.14
CA PRO A 18 7.17 -6.99 5.57
C PRO A 18 5.80 -7.51 6.01
N PHE A 19 5.65 -8.82 6.07
CA PHE A 19 4.40 -9.43 6.51
C PHE A 19 4.04 -8.96 7.94
N GLY A 20 2.83 -8.46 8.13
CA GLY A 20 2.39 -7.97 9.45
C GLY A 20 1.16 -7.07 9.40
N LEU A 21 0.70 -6.66 10.59
CA LEU A 21 -0.46 -5.79 10.74
C LEU A 21 -0.22 -4.38 10.19
N GLU A 22 1.03 -3.95 10.10
CA GLU A 22 1.43 -2.65 9.57
C GLU A 22 0.99 -2.46 8.11
N PHE A 23 0.99 -3.57 7.34
CA PHE A 23 0.45 -3.55 5.97
C PHE A 23 -1.04 -3.18 5.96
N LEU A 24 -1.84 -3.82 6.81
CA LEU A 24 -3.28 -3.54 6.91
C LEU A 24 -3.52 -2.11 7.40
N ALA A 25 -2.79 -1.67 8.42
CA ALA A 25 -2.87 -0.30 8.93
C ALA A 25 -2.51 0.73 7.86
N GLY A 26 -1.44 0.50 7.10
CA GLY A 26 -1.02 1.36 5.99
C GLY A 26 -2.05 1.39 4.86
N MET A 27 -2.58 0.23 4.47
CA MET A 27 -3.59 0.11 3.42
C MET A 27 -4.88 0.85 3.78
N PHE A 28 -5.48 0.52 4.93
CA PHE A 28 -6.74 1.15 5.34
C PHE A 28 -6.56 2.61 5.76
N GLY A 29 -5.40 2.97 6.31
CA GLY A 29 -5.07 4.36 6.61
C GLY A 29 -5.01 5.22 5.36
N CYS A 30 -4.41 4.74 4.27
CA CYS A 30 -4.44 5.42 2.98
C CYS A 30 -5.87 5.55 2.45
N MET A 31 -6.63 4.46 2.40
CA MET A 31 -8.02 4.48 1.93
C MET A 31 -8.87 5.49 2.70
N ARG A 32 -8.76 5.52 4.04
CA ARG A 32 -9.49 6.46 4.88
C ARG A 32 -9.12 7.93 4.63
N ALA A 33 -7.88 8.17 4.20
CA ALA A 33 -7.40 9.49 3.82
C ALA A 33 -7.71 9.88 2.36
N GLY A 34 -8.40 9.02 1.60
CA GLY A 34 -8.67 9.20 0.17
C GLY A 34 -7.44 9.09 -0.71
N ILE A 35 -6.38 8.46 -0.20
CA ILE A 35 -5.12 8.18 -0.91
C ILE A 35 -5.18 6.74 -1.43
N VAL A 36 -4.70 6.51 -2.64
CA VAL A 36 -4.77 5.21 -3.31
C VAL A 36 -3.52 4.37 -2.99
N PRO A 37 -3.61 3.35 -2.12
CA PRO A 37 -2.50 2.46 -1.86
C PRO A 37 -2.23 1.54 -3.06
N CYS A 38 -0.96 1.42 -3.44
CA CYS A 38 -0.47 0.52 -4.46
C CYS A 38 0.36 -0.58 -3.78
N SER A 39 -0.21 -1.77 -3.67
CA SER A 39 0.41 -2.89 -2.95
C SER A 39 1.52 -3.55 -3.77
N ILE A 40 2.70 -3.66 -3.16
CA ILE A 40 3.86 -4.34 -3.74
C ILE A 40 4.70 -5.00 -2.65
N TYR A 41 5.31 -6.15 -2.99
CA TYR A 41 6.28 -6.77 -2.09
C TYR A 41 7.49 -5.86 -1.84
N PRO A 42 7.98 -5.80 -0.58
CA PRO A 42 9.20 -5.08 -0.29
C PRO A 42 10.40 -5.71 -1.02
N PRO A 43 11.34 -4.90 -1.53
CA PRO A 43 12.57 -5.40 -2.12
C PRO A 43 13.30 -6.33 -1.14
N ASN A 44 13.72 -7.50 -1.61
CA ASN A 44 14.44 -8.47 -0.79
C ASN A 44 15.89 -7.99 -0.58
N PRO A 45 16.36 -7.82 0.66
CA PRO A 45 17.73 -7.38 0.95
C PRO A 45 18.83 -8.23 0.30
N SER A 46 18.55 -9.52 0.07
CA SER A 46 19.49 -10.44 -0.61
C SER A 46 19.45 -10.37 -2.15
N LYS A 47 18.50 -9.61 -2.73
CA LYS A 47 18.27 -9.54 -4.18
C LYS A 47 18.03 -8.11 -4.68
N LEU A 48 18.65 -7.12 -4.02
CA LEU A 48 18.40 -5.71 -4.29
C LEU A 48 18.66 -5.30 -5.75
N SER A 49 19.69 -5.87 -6.37
CA SER A 49 20.04 -5.56 -7.77
C SER A 49 18.92 -5.91 -8.76
N SER A 50 18.08 -6.89 -8.45
CA SER A 50 16.94 -7.28 -9.29
C SER A 50 15.63 -6.66 -8.82
N ASP A 51 15.44 -6.49 -7.51
CA ASP A 51 14.15 -6.10 -6.95
C ASP A 51 13.96 -4.58 -6.94
N ILE A 52 15.04 -3.79 -6.77
CA ILE A 52 14.96 -2.33 -6.84
C ILE A 52 14.48 -1.84 -8.22
N PRO A 53 15.06 -2.30 -9.36
CA PRO A 53 14.57 -1.87 -10.67
C PRO A 53 13.10 -2.27 -10.94
N LYS A 54 12.65 -3.40 -10.37
CA LYS A 54 11.24 -3.80 -10.46
C LYS A 54 10.36 -2.85 -9.65
N PHE A 55 10.72 -2.61 -8.39
CA PHE A 55 9.99 -1.69 -7.52
C PHE A 55 9.88 -0.30 -8.17
N GLU A 56 10.98 0.21 -8.71
CA GLU A 56 11.03 1.52 -9.36
C GLU A 56 10.08 1.61 -10.56
N ARG A 57 10.03 0.56 -11.38
CA ARG A 57 9.07 0.51 -12.49
C ARG A 57 7.62 0.56 -12.03
N PHE A 58 7.26 -0.13 -10.96
CA PHE A 58 5.92 -0.06 -10.39
C PHE A 58 5.61 1.33 -9.83
N ALA A 59 6.58 1.94 -9.13
CA ALA A 59 6.42 3.26 -8.57
C ALA A 59 6.22 4.34 -9.65
N LEU A 60 6.99 4.26 -10.73
CA LEU A 60 6.88 5.16 -11.88
C LEU A 60 5.54 4.96 -12.62
N ASP A 61 5.13 3.71 -12.86
CA ASP A 61 3.85 3.40 -13.50
C ASP A 61 2.66 3.91 -12.68
N ALA A 62 2.72 3.75 -11.35
CA ALA A 62 1.72 4.31 -10.44
C ALA A 62 1.77 5.85 -10.38
N GLY A 63 2.86 6.48 -10.77
CA GLY A 63 3.13 7.89 -10.50
C GLY A 63 3.20 8.19 -9.00
N ALA A 64 3.66 7.21 -8.21
CA ALA A 64 3.75 7.34 -6.77
C ALA A 64 4.94 8.22 -6.38
N LYS A 65 4.73 9.12 -5.41
CA LYS A 65 5.78 9.97 -4.84
C LYS A 65 6.33 9.42 -3.52
N PHE A 66 5.57 8.56 -2.86
CA PHE A 66 5.90 8.03 -1.54
C PHE A 66 5.78 6.51 -1.51
N ALA A 67 6.59 5.90 -0.65
CA ALA A 67 6.49 4.50 -0.28
C ALA A 67 6.41 4.37 1.25
N LEU A 68 5.46 3.60 1.74
CA LEU A 68 5.27 3.34 3.17
C LEU A 68 5.89 2.00 3.53
N SER A 69 6.55 1.96 4.69
CA SER A 69 7.10 0.72 5.25
C SER A 69 7.29 0.86 6.76
N THR A 70 7.93 -0.14 7.39
CA THR A 70 8.37 -0.08 8.78
C THR A 70 9.73 0.58 8.90
N LYS A 71 9.99 1.18 10.06
CA LYS A 71 11.30 1.78 10.40
C LYS A 71 12.43 0.74 10.37
N SER A 72 12.15 -0.45 10.87
CA SER A 72 13.10 -1.56 10.87
C SER A 72 13.50 -1.99 9.45
N PHE A 73 12.54 -2.09 8.53
CA PHE A 73 12.81 -2.38 7.13
C PHE A 73 13.63 -1.24 6.47
N MET A 74 13.24 0.00 6.70
CA MET A 74 13.98 1.16 6.19
C MET A 74 15.41 1.21 6.72
N TRP A 75 15.62 0.87 7.99
CA TRP A 75 16.96 0.80 8.59
C TRP A 75 17.82 -0.27 7.92
N LEU A 76 17.26 -1.47 7.72
CA LEU A 76 17.92 -2.58 7.03
C LEU A 76 18.37 -2.17 5.61
N MET A 77 17.55 -1.42 4.91
CA MET A 77 17.83 -0.97 3.54
C MET A 77 18.80 0.22 3.47
N ARG A 78 18.98 0.99 4.56
CA ARG A 78 19.93 2.14 4.61
C ARG A 78 21.36 1.75 4.29
N GLY A 79 21.80 0.57 4.72
CA GLY A 79 23.15 0.06 4.43
C GLY A 79 23.43 -0.17 2.94
N ALA A 80 22.41 -0.29 2.14
CA ALA A 80 22.52 -0.54 0.70
C ALA A 80 22.77 0.71 -0.17
N LYS A 81 22.82 1.92 0.42
CA LYS A 81 22.98 3.23 -0.28
C LYS A 81 22.04 3.48 -1.48
N ILE A 82 21.13 2.55 -1.76
CA ILE A 82 20.30 2.49 -2.97
C ILE A 82 19.03 3.34 -2.80
N PHE A 83 18.61 3.60 -1.56
CA PHE A 83 17.42 4.40 -1.26
C PHE A 83 17.47 5.84 -1.79
N TYR A 84 18.67 6.38 -1.96
CA TYR A 84 18.87 7.75 -2.42
C TYR A 84 18.70 7.92 -3.93
N SER A 85 18.65 6.83 -4.68
CA SER A 85 18.45 6.84 -6.14
C SER A 85 17.04 6.47 -6.57
N MET A 86 16.12 6.22 -5.63
CA MET A 86 14.74 5.87 -5.94
C MET A 86 13.87 7.10 -6.18
N SER A 87 12.91 7.00 -7.10
CA SER A 87 11.98 8.08 -7.45
C SER A 87 10.99 8.39 -6.32
N VAL A 88 10.82 7.49 -5.35
CA VAL A 88 9.91 7.65 -4.23
C VAL A 88 10.62 7.98 -2.92
N ARG A 89 9.97 8.82 -2.10
CA ARG A 89 10.38 9.09 -0.73
C ARG A 89 9.76 8.06 0.22
N TRP A 90 10.59 7.35 0.96
CA TRP A 90 10.14 6.36 1.95
C TRP A 90 9.75 7.00 3.27
N LEU A 91 8.63 6.56 3.83
CA LEU A 91 8.09 7.00 5.12
C LEU A 91 7.81 5.79 6.01
N ALA A 92 8.29 5.83 7.25
CA ALA A 92 8.00 4.83 8.26
C ALA A 92 6.67 5.16 8.96
N THR A 93 5.81 4.16 9.15
CA THR A 93 4.47 4.34 9.73
C THR A 93 4.28 3.65 11.08
N ASP A 94 5.22 2.83 11.49
CA ASP A 94 5.16 2.01 12.72
C ASP A 94 5.41 2.79 14.03
N ASN A 95 5.79 4.07 13.94
CA ASN A 95 5.98 4.97 15.09
C ASN A 95 4.98 6.13 15.10
N LEU A 96 3.90 6.04 14.33
CA LEU A 96 2.88 7.08 14.33
C LEU A 96 2.06 6.99 15.61
N LEU A 97 1.89 8.13 16.29
CA LEU A 97 0.95 8.22 17.40
C LEU A 97 -0.48 8.12 16.86
N PRO A 98 -1.39 7.44 17.57
CA PRO A 98 -2.80 7.46 17.24
C PRO A 98 -3.31 8.91 17.19
N VAL A 99 -3.96 9.27 16.11
CA VAL A 99 -4.67 10.56 16.02
C VAL A 99 -6.13 10.28 16.35
N ALA A 100 -6.55 10.70 17.53
CA ALA A 100 -7.89 10.40 18.05
C ALA A 100 -9.01 11.03 17.19
N ASP A 101 -8.76 12.18 16.59
CA ASP A 101 -9.79 13.02 15.93
C ASP A 101 -9.58 13.11 14.41
N PHE A 102 -9.02 12.08 13.79
CA PHE A 102 -8.94 12.06 12.33
C PHE A 102 -10.31 11.75 11.72
N GLU A 103 -10.99 12.78 11.28
CA GLU A 103 -12.15 12.64 10.41
C GLU A 103 -11.68 12.18 9.03
N GLY A 104 -12.12 10.99 8.62
CA GLY A 104 -11.84 10.49 7.26
C GLY A 104 -12.45 11.41 6.21
N VAL A 105 -11.90 11.37 5.01
CA VAL A 105 -12.51 12.11 3.89
C VAL A 105 -13.77 11.38 3.41
N GLU A 106 -14.71 12.13 2.83
CA GLU A 106 -15.86 11.53 2.16
C GLU A 106 -15.38 10.70 0.95
N ILE A 107 -15.75 9.44 0.90
CA ILE A 107 -15.35 8.48 -0.14
C ILE A 107 -16.54 8.18 -1.02
N ASN A 108 -16.38 8.39 -2.35
CA ASN A 108 -17.35 7.90 -3.31
C ASN A 108 -17.11 6.39 -3.54
N PRO A 109 -18.17 5.56 -3.58
CA PRO A 109 -18.02 4.13 -3.88
C PRO A 109 -17.27 3.81 -5.17
N GLU A 110 -17.31 4.68 -6.16
CA GLU A 110 -16.62 4.52 -7.44
C GLU A 110 -15.15 5.04 -7.41
N ASP A 111 -14.74 5.71 -6.33
CA ASP A 111 -13.34 6.09 -6.18
C ASP A 111 -12.45 4.83 -6.15
N ILE A 112 -11.23 4.95 -6.67
CA ILE A 112 -10.25 3.86 -6.62
C ILE A 112 -9.84 3.64 -5.16
N GLY A 113 -10.17 2.47 -4.63
CA GLY A 113 -9.79 2.07 -3.28
C GLY A 113 -8.33 1.67 -3.18
N PHE A 114 -7.84 0.87 -4.15
CA PHE A 114 -6.43 0.49 -4.23
C PHE A 114 -6.04 0.01 -5.63
N ILE A 115 -4.74 -0.09 -5.87
CA ILE A 115 -4.18 -0.67 -7.10
C ILE A 115 -3.42 -1.95 -6.73
N GLN A 116 -3.81 -3.05 -7.36
CA GLN A 116 -3.15 -4.35 -7.24
C GLN A 116 -2.26 -4.58 -8.46
N TYR A 117 -0.95 -4.61 -8.26
CA TYR A 117 -0.03 -4.97 -9.33
C TYR A 117 0.05 -6.48 -9.54
N THR A 118 0.01 -6.88 -10.79
CA THR A 118 0.24 -8.26 -11.21
C THR A 118 1.53 -8.34 -12.01
N SER A 119 2.22 -9.49 -11.91
CA SER A 119 3.46 -9.78 -12.63
C SER A 119 3.24 -10.11 -14.11
N GLY A 120 2.41 -9.37 -14.82
CA GLY A 120 1.98 -9.66 -16.20
C GLY A 120 2.96 -10.54 -17.02
N SER A 121 2.45 -11.48 -17.77
CA SER A 121 3.23 -12.42 -18.63
C SER A 121 4.20 -11.73 -19.59
N THR A 122 4.03 -10.43 -19.82
CA THR A 122 4.83 -9.60 -20.72
C THR A 122 5.98 -8.86 -20.00
N GLY A 123 6.15 -9.04 -18.69
CA GLY A 123 7.16 -8.31 -17.89
C GLY A 123 6.88 -6.83 -17.69
N VAL A 124 5.79 -6.31 -18.27
CA VAL A 124 5.33 -4.92 -18.05
C VAL A 124 4.39 -4.90 -16.84
N PRO A 125 4.57 -3.97 -15.89
CA PRO A 125 3.65 -3.82 -14.78
C PRO A 125 2.21 -3.60 -15.26
N LYS A 126 1.26 -4.30 -14.63
CA LYS A 126 -0.16 -4.07 -14.86
C LYS A 126 -0.83 -3.78 -13.53
N GLY A 127 -1.18 -2.54 -13.29
CA GLY A 127 -1.93 -2.11 -12.13
C GLY A 127 -3.43 -2.28 -12.36
N VAL A 128 -4.06 -3.20 -11.62
CA VAL A 128 -5.52 -3.37 -11.64
C VAL A 128 -6.11 -2.40 -10.64
N MET A 129 -6.90 -1.45 -11.12
CA MET A 129 -7.62 -0.48 -10.30
C MET A 129 -8.88 -1.11 -9.72
N ILE A 130 -9.02 -1.08 -8.41
CA ILE A 130 -10.16 -1.66 -7.68
C ILE A 130 -10.86 -0.55 -6.93
N SER A 131 -12.14 -0.32 -7.23
CA SER A 131 -12.95 0.68 -6.54
C SER A 131 -13.35 0.22 -5.13
N HIS A 132 -13.72 1.18 -4.26
CA HIS A 132 -14.27 0.86 -2.94
C HIS A 132 -15.53 -0.03 -3.04
N ARG A 133 -16.39 0.23 -4.04
CA ARG A 133 -17.56 -0.61 -4.31
C ARG A 133 -17.15 -2.05 -4.62
N SER A 134 -16.22 -2.25 -5.55
CA SER A 134 -15.78 -3.59 -5.97
C SER A 134 -15.16 -4.37 -4.81
N LEU A 135 -14.32 -3.70 -4.00
CA LEU A 135 -13.73 -4.30 -2.79
C LEU A 135 -14.82 -4.75 -1.81
N LEU A 136 -15.77 -3.87 -1.50
CA LEU A 136 -16.84 -4.16 -0.54
C LEU A 136 -17.77 -5.26 -1.03
N MET A 137 -18.13 -5.26 -2.31
CA MET A 137 -18.98 -6.31 -2.91
C MET A 137 -18.27 -7.66 -2.87
N ASN A 138 -16.99 -7.70 -3.22
CA ASN A 138 -16.21 -8.93 -3.15
C ASN A 138 -16.11 -9.46 -1.70
N ALA A 139 -15.82 -8.59 -0.74
CA ALA A 139 -15.77 -8.97 0.67
C ALA A 139 -17.11 -9.51 1.18
N LYS A 140 -18.24 -8.88 0.82
CA LYS A 140 -19.60 -9.36 1.16
C LYS A 140 -19.89 -10.72 0.53
N THR A 141 -19.51 -10.91 -0.74
CA THR A 141 -19.72 -12.19 -1.44
C THR A 141 -18.94 -13.32 -0.76
N ILE A 142 -17.66 -13.08 -0.44
CA ILE A 142 -16.81 -14.06 0.26
C ILE A 142 -17.44 -14.39 1.63
N ALA A 143 -17.77 -13.36 2.42
CA ALA A 143 -18.39 -13.56 3.74
C ALA A 143 -19.67 -14.40 3.66
N HIS A 144 -20.51 -14.14 2.68
CA HIS A 144 -21.72 -14.93 2.44
C HIS A 144 -21.40 -16.38 2.07
N MET A 145 -20.47 -16.61 1.15
CA MET A 145 -20.11 -17.95 0.67
C MET A 145 -19.51 -18.82 1.78
N VAL A 146 -18.73 -18.25 2.70
CA VAL A 146 -18.12 -18.99 3.81
C VAL A 146 -19.02 -19.00 5.07
N GLY A 147 -20.21 -18.43 5.01
CA GLY A 147 -21.13 -18.34 6.15
C GLY A 147 -20.59 -17.47 7.29
N ALA A 148 -19.71 -16.49 6.99
CA ALA A 148 -19.12 -15.64 8.00
C ALA A 148 -20.17 -14.73 8.66
N ASN A 149 -20.07 -14.59 9.98
CA ASN A 149 -20.94 -13.76 10.81
C ASN A 149 -20.11 -13.01 11.87
N MET A 150 -20.77 -12.22 12.72
CA MET A 150 -20.12 -11.40 13.75
C MET A 150 -19.26 -12.19 14.74
N ASN A 151 -19.47 -13.51 14.86
CA ASN A 151 -18.73 -14.40 15.76
C ASN A 151 -17.66 -15.21 15.03
N SER A 152 -17.48 -15.02 13.74
CA SER A 152 -16.51 -15.77 12.95
C SER A 152 -15.08 -15.28 13.26
N VAL A 153 -14.17 -16.23 13.45
CA VAL A 153 -12.74 -16.01 13.65
C VAL A 153 -12.02 -16.60 12.44
N ALA A 154 -11.19 -15.79 11.78
CA ALA A 154 -10.30 -16.25 10.71
C ALA A 154 -8.87 -16.33 11.25
N ALA A 155 -8.20 -17.45 11.00
CA ALA A 155 -6.76 -17.60 11.23
C ALA A 155 -6.02 -17.51 9.90
N MET A 156 -4.92 -16.76 9.89
CA MET A 156 -4.02 -16.60 8.74
C MET A 156 -2.64 -17.13 9.10
#